data_0bdfbfe9525bb9fc269e05240a55b14f
#
_entry.id   0bdfbfe9525bb9fc269e05240a55b14f
#
_cell.length_a   1.000
_cell.length_b   1.000
_cell.length_c   1.000
_cell.angle_alpha   90.00
_cell.angle_beta   90.00
_cell.angle_gamma   90.00
#
_symmetry.space_group_name_H-M   'P 1'
#
loop_
_entity.id
_entity.type
_entity.pdbx_description
1 polymer ?
#
loop_
_entity_poly.entity_id
_entity_poly.type
_entity_poly.pdbx_seq_one_letter_code
_entity_poly.pdbx_strand_id
1 'polypeptide(L)'
;VSTSNKSLNLFELEGIEVKDIQKNIDERGLFAEIARKDWTTLFGDQWISQANLSISYPGMIRAWHRHSRNQLDYFLVIEGAMKIVAFDGNSGSKTYQKMVEIIASGERLQIVRIPGHYWHGTKTIGNRPSSTIYFVNNLYDYKNPDEERRPWNDKLIVNPKTNLPYDWNMPPHK
;
A
#
# COMPACT_ATOMS: atom_id res chain seq x y z
N VAL A 1 10.14 32.66 5.01
CA VAL A 1 8.67 32.47 5.00
C VAL A 1 8.43 31.00 4.86
N SER A 2 8.09 30.33 5.98
CA SER A 2 7.82 28.89 6.05
C SER A 2 6.39 28.67 5.52
N THR A 3 6.25 28.17 4.32
CA THR A 3 4.99 27.64 3.84
C THR A 3 4.83 26.23 4.43
N SER A 4 4.03 26.12 5.48
CA SER A 4 3.57 24.83 5.98
C SER A 4 2.71 24.19 4.91
N ASN A 5 3.29 23.27 4.13
CA ASN A 5 2.52 22.33 3.32
C ASN A 5 1.74 21.41 4.28
N LYS A 6 0.53 21.80 4.65
CA LYS A 6 -0.47 20.85 5.12
C LYS A 6 -0.74 19.90 3.95
N SER A 7 -0.20 18.67 4.00
CA SER A 7 -0.63 17.61 3.11
C SER A 7 -2.15 17.47 3.33
N LEU A 8 -2.94 17.83 2.31
CA LEU A 8 -4.34 17.48 2.26
C LEU A 8 -4.39 15.96 2.30
N ASN A 9 -5.02 15.41 3.33
CA ASN A 9 -5.25 13.97 3.43
C ASN A 9 -6.19 13.60 2.28
N LEU A 10 -5.63 13.14 1.15
CA LEU A 10 -6.36 12.84 -0.09
C LEU A 10 -7.23 11.58 0.07
N PHE A 11 -7.03 10.84 1.15
CA PHE A 11 -7.70 9.56 1.40
C PHE A 11 -8.55 9.64 2.67
N GLU A 12 -9.68 8.94 2.65
CA GLU A 12 -10.59 8.87 3.81
C GLU A 12 -9.96 8.13 5.01
N LEU A 13 -8.94 7.29 4.79
CA LEU A 13 -8.20 6.57 5.83
C LEU A 13 -6.96 7.35 6.22
N GLU A 14 -6.86 7.69 7.49
CA GLU A 14 -5.75 8.48 8.03
C GLU A 14 -4.41 7.74 7.90
N GLY A 15 -3.37 8.47 7.55
CA GLY A 15 -2.01 7.94 7.44
C GLY A 15 -1.72 7.18 6.15
N ILE A 16 -2.69 6.99 5.26
CA ILE A 16 -2.42 6.53 3.89
C ILE A 16 -1.83 7.71 3.12
N GLU A 17 -0.70 7.47 2.49
CA GLU A 17 -0.02 8.46 1.66
C GLU A 17 0.49 7.84 0.36
N VAL A 18 0.49 8.65 -0.69
CA VAL A 18 1.08 8.30 -1.98
C VAL A 18 2.08 9.38 -2.37
N LYS A 19 3.31 8.97 -2.60
CA LYS A 19 4.38 9.85 -3.06
C LYS A 19 4.80 9.46 -4.47
N ASP A 20 4.70 10.39 -5.42
CA ASP A 20 5.28 10.24 -6.75
C ASP A 20 6.81 10.24 -6.67
N ILE A 21 7.43 9.36 -7.43
CA ILE A 21 8.89 9.23 -7.56
C ILE A 21 9.33 9.83 -8.89
N GLN A 22 10.25 10.77 -8.82
CA GLN A 22 10.84 11.39 -10.00
C GLN A 22 11.68 10.38 -10.77
N LYS A 23 11.34 10.16 -12.03
CA LYS A 23 12.16 9.39 -12.98
C LYS A 23 13.10 10.35 -13.73
N ASN A 24 14.38 10.06 -13.70
CA ASN A 24 15.38 10.75 -14.50
C ASN A 24 15.77 9.83 -15.65
N ILE A 25 15.35 10.17 -16.85
CA ILE A 25 15.53 9.33 -18.05
C ILE A 25 16.50 10.04 -18.98
N ASP A 26 17.52 9.30 -19.42
CA ASP A 26 18.48 9.73 -20.44
C ASP A 26 18.86 8.55 -21.35
N GLU A 27 19.85 8.71 -22.24
CA GLU A 27 20.31 7.67 -23.16
C GLU A 27 20.88 6.42 -22.47
N ARG A 28 21.17 6.48 -21.16
CA ARG A 28 21.66 5.35 -20.36
C ARG A 28 20.54 4.57 -19.70
N GLY A 29 19.29 5.08 -19.73
CA GLY A 29 18.12 4.45 -19.12
C GLY A 29 17.43 5.33 -18.09
N LEU A 30 17.10 4.75 -16.94
CA LEU A 30 16.32 5.40 -15.88
C LEU A 30 17.08 5.36 -14.54
N PHE A 31 17.15 6.50 -13.89
CA PHE A 31 17.55 6.63 -12.49
C PHE A 31 16.40 7.21 -11.66
N ALA A 32 16.14 6.65 -10.48
CA ALA A 32 15.16 7.17 -9.53
C ALA A 32 15.63 6.94 -8.09
N GLU A 33 15.47 7.96 -7.26
CA GLU A 33 15.63 7.80 -5.81
C GLU A 33 14.35 7.17 -5.25
N ILE A 34 14.44 6.01 -4.65
CA ILE A 34 13.27 5.25 -4.20
C ILE A 34 13.05 5.28 -2.69
N ALA A 35 14.02 5.75 -1.92
CA ALA A 35 13.88 6.01 -0.49
C ALA A 35 14.94 7.03 -0.05
N ARG A 36 14.50 8.03 0.71
CA ARG A 36 15.39 9.05 1.28
C ARG A 36 14.96 9.37 2.71
N LYS A 37 15.93 9.49 3.60
CA LYS A 37 15.68 9.78 5.02
C LYS A 37 15.04 11.15 5.24
N ASP A 38 15.25 12.10 4.32
CA ASP A 38 14.67 13.44 4.37
C ASP A 38 13.24 13.53 3.82
N TRP A 39 12.66 12.43 3.36
CA TRP A 39 11.23 12.37 3.02
C TRP A 39 10.39 12.18 4.29
N THR A 40 10.46 13.14 5.19
CA THR A 40 9.85 13.07 6.52
C THR A 40 8.33 12.98 6.50
N THR A 41 7.67 13.55 5.50
CA THR A 41 6.22 13.43 5.31
C THR A 41 5.82 11.97 5.10
N LEU A 42 6.61 11.23 4.30
CA LEU A 42 6.30 9.83 3.99
C LEU A 42 6.74 8.88 5.11
N PHE A 43 7.98 9.01 5.57
CA PHE A 43 8.58 8.06 6.51
C PHE A 43 8.45 8.48 7.97
N GLY A 44 8.15 9.77 8.24
CA GLY A 44 8.10 10.31 9.60
C GLY A 44 9.43 10.12 10.34
N ASP A 45 9.33 9.88 11.64
CA ASP A 45 10.48 9.58 12.49
C ASP A 45 10.86 8.08 12.46
N GLN A 46 10.01 7.25 11.86
CA GLN A 46 10.20 5.80 11.79
C GLN A 46 10.77 5.41 10.43
N TRP A 47 12.09 5.27 10.38
CA TRP A 47 12.80 4.90 9.16
C TRP A 47 12.60 3.43 8.81
N ILE A 48 12.92 3.08 7.56
CA ILE A 48 12.89 1.72 7.03
C ILE A 48 13.85 0.82 7.83
N SER A 49 13.31 -0.28 8.36
CA SER A 49 14.09 -1.32 9.04
C SER A 49 14.34 -2.53 8.14
N GLN A 50 13.45 -2.79 7.19
CA GLN A 50 13.54 -3.94 6.29
C GLN A 50 13.00 -3.59 4.90
N ALA A 51 13.65 -4.10 3.87
CA ALA A 51 13.21 -4.03 2.48
C ALA A 51 13.03 -5.45 1.93
N ASN A 52 11.92 -5.66 1.21
CA ASN A 52 11.57 -6.95 0.65
C ASN A 52 11.29 -6.80 -0.85
N LEU A 53 11.63 -7.81 -1.63
CA LEU A 53 11.21 -7.95 -3.02
C LEU A 53 10.11 -9.00 -3.12
N SER A 54 9.01 -8.66 -3.75
CA SER A 54 7.90 -9.56 -4.05
C SER A 54 7.61 -9.56 -5.53
N ILE A 55 7.56 -10.73 -6.15
CA ILE A 55 7.07 -10.91 -7.51
C ILE A 55 5.77 -11.68 -7.43
N SER A 56 4.71 -11.12 -8.00
CA SER A 56 3.37 -11.71 -8.01
C SER A 56 2.90 -11.93 -9.44
N TYR A 57 2.46 -13.15 -9.75
CA TYR A 57 1.94 -13.51 -11.07
C TYR A 57 0.60 -12.83 -11.35
N PRO A 58 0.19 -12.71 -12.64
CA PRO A 58 -1.08 -12.09 -13.01
C PRO A 58 -2.27 -12.67 -12.25
N GLY A 59 -3.14 -11.82 -11.76
CA GLY A 59 -4.34 -12.20 -11.03
C GLY A 59 -4.13 -12.65 -9.58
N MET A 60 -2.89 -12.84 -9.14
CA MET A 60 -2.63 -13.28 -7.76
C MET A 60 -3.03 -12.23 -6.75
N ILE A 61 -3.69 -12.70 -5.69
CA ILE A 61 -4.16 -11.91 -4.56
C ILE A 61 -3.33 -12.28 -3.34
N ARG A 62 -2.82 -11.26 -2.63
CA ARG A 62 -2.19 -11.38 -1.32
C ARG A 62 -2.98 -10.54 -0.34
N ALA A 63 -4.01 -11.13 0.27
CA ALA A 63 -4.95 -10.45 1.16
C ALA A 63 -5.60 -11.47 2.10
N TRP A 64 -6.17 -11.05 3.17
CA TRP A 64 -6.08 -9.79 3.89
C TRP A 64 -5.15 -9.98 5.08
N HIS A 65 -4.38 -8.98 5.39
CA HIS A 65 -3.51 -8.99 6.57
C HIS A 65 -3.52 -7.62 7.24
N ARG A 66 -3.18 -7.60 8.53
CA ARG A 66 -2.96 -6.39 9.30
C ARG A 66 -1.90 -6.63 10.38
N HIS A 67 -1.41 -5.55 10.96
CA HIS A 67 -0.36 -5.54 11.95
C HIS A 67 -0.79 -4.78 13.20
N SER A 68 -0.45 -5.29 14.39
CA SER A 68 -0.82 -4.69 15.68
C SER A 68 0.28 -3.80 16.29
N ARG A 69 1.55 -3.94 15.84
CA ARG A 69 2.72 -3.30 16.44
C ARG A 69 3.18 -2.03 15.70
N ASN A 70 2.23 -1.21 15.24
CA ASN A 70 2.52 0.04 14.53
C ASN A 70 3.41 -0.11 13.29
N GLN A 71 3.31 -1.25 12.59
CA GLN A 71 3.99 -1.41 11.33
C GLN A 71 3.41 -0.46 10.28
N LEU A 72 4.29 0.10 9.46
CA LEU A 72 3.96 0.86 8.26
C LEU A 72 4.50 0.10 7.06
N ASP A 73 3.62 -0.18 6.10
CA ASP A 73 3.99 -0.82 4.85
C ASP A 73 4.09 0.22 3.74
N TYR A 74 5.17 0.16 2.98
CA TYR A 74 5.44 1.09 1.87
C TYR A 74 5.64 0.28 0.60
N PHE A 75 4.68 0.32 -0.30
CA PHE A 75 4.69 -0.44 -1.55
C PHE A 75 5.20 0.42 -2.71
N LEU A 76 6.22 -0.07 -3.41
CA LEU A 76 6.75 0.51 -4.64
C LEU A 76 6.69 -0.55 -5.75
N VAL A 77 5.73 -0.43 -6.65
CA VAL A 77 5.64 -1.29 -7.83
C VAL A 77 6.63 -0.78 -8.88
N ILE A 78 7.65 -1.58 -9.19
CA ILE A 78 8.70 -1.22 -10.15
C ILE A 78 8.45 -1.78 -11.54
N GLU A 79 7.62 -2.82 -11.66
CA GLU A 79 7.22 -3.45 -12.92
C GLU A 79 5.80 -3.99 -12.81
N GLY A 80 5.05 -3.97 -13.93
CA GLY A 80 3.66 -4.38 -13.96
C GLY A 80 2.74 -3.41 -13.24
N ALA A 81 1.58 -3.88 -12.80
CA ALA A 81 0.60 -3.07 -12.09
C ALA A 81 -0.10 -3.86 -10.97
N MET A 82 -0.46 -3.15 -9.91
CA MET A 82 -1.04 -3.71 -8.72
C MET A 82 -2.17 -2.84 -8.19
N LYS A 83 -3.27 -3.47 -7.81
CA LYS A 83 -4.30 -2.87 -6.97
C LYS A 83 -3.91 -3.09 -5.52
N ILE A 84 -3.83 -2.02 -4.75
CA ILE A 84 -3.59 -2.02 -3.30
C ILE A 84 -4.87 -1.56 -2.64
N VAL A 85 -5.35 -2.31 -1.66
CA VAL A 85 -6.62 -2.01 -0.96
C VAL A 85 -6.37 -1.96 0.53
N ALA A 86 -6.94 -0.97 1.20
CA ALA A 86 -6.96 -0.86 2.65
C ALA A 86 -8.40 -0.66 3.14
N PHE A 87 -8.72 -1.30 4.27
CA PHE A 87 -10.06 -1.30 4.87
C PHE A 87 -9.97 -1.10 6.38
N ASP A 88 -10.73 -0.18 6.92
CA ASP A 88 -10.84 0.03 8.36
C ASP A 88 -11.90 -0.90 8.97
N GLY A 89 -11.46 -1.97 9.60
CA GLY A 89 -12.30 -2.92 10.31
C GLY A 89 -12.46 -2.63 11.82
N ASN A 90 -11.96 -1.50 12.31
CA ASN A 90 -12.06 -1.15 13.74
C ASN A 90 -13.39 -0.43 14.03
N SER A 91 -14.29 -1.10 14.73
CA SER A 91 -15.62 -0.56 15.08
C SER A 91 -15.58 0.69 15.98
N GLY A 92 -14.46 0.95 16.65
CA GLY A 92 -14.26 2.17 17.44
C GLY A 92 -13.69 3.36 16.64
N SER A 93 -13.36 3.15 15.37
CA SER A 93 -12.77 4.18 14.50
C SER A 93 -13.84 5.07 13.89
N LYS A 94 -13.50 6.36 13.67
CA LYS A 94 -14.32 7.30 12.91
C LYS A 94 -14.46 6.93 11.43
N THR A 95 -13.52 6.11 10.92
CA THR A 95 -13.47 5.64 9.54
C THR A 95 -13.88 4.16 9.41
N TYR A 96 -14.55 3.63 10.43
CA TYR A 96 -15.05 2.25 10.41
C TYR A 96 -15.77 1.93 9.10
N GLN A 97 -15.44 0.80 8.50
CA GLN A 97 -15.94 0.32 7.20
C GLN A 97 -15.59 1.20 5.99
N LYS A 98 -14.74 2.20 6.14
CA LYS A 98 -14.17 2.92 4.99
C LYS A 98 -13.11 2.08 4.30
N MET A 99 -12.94 2.33 3.00
CA MET A 99 -12.02 1.61 2.14
C MET A 99 -11.33 2.55 1.17
N VAL A 100 -10.06 2.28 0.90
CA VAL A 100 -9.27 2.98 -0.12
C VAL A 100 -8.72 1.95 -1.09
N GLU A 101 -8.83 2.23 -2.39
CA GLU A 101 -8.23 1.48 -3.48
C GLU A 101 -7.22 2.36 -4.22
N ILE A 102 -6.01 1.85 -4.41
CA ILE A 102 -4.93 2.55 -5.10
C ILE A 102 -4.38 1.64 -6.19
N ILE A 103 -4.23 2.17 -7.40
CA ILE A 103 -3.52 1.48 -8.49
C ILE A 103 -2.11 2.03 -8.53
N ALA A 104 -1.13 1.13 -8.34
CA ALA A 104 0.28 1.43 -8.45
C ALA A 104 0.88 0.64 -9.62
N SER A 105 1.82 1.24 -10.35
CA SER A 105 2.46 0.59 -11.51
C SER A 105 3.90 1.05 -11.71
N GLY A 106 4.69 0.23 -12.40
CA GLY A 106 6.04 0.60 -12.83
C GLY A 106 6.07 1.73 -13.86
N GLU A 107 4.96 1.98 -14.55
CA GLU A 107 4.85 3.11 -15.50
C GLU A 107 4.86 4.46 -14.77
N ARG A 108 4.16 4.52 -13.64
CA ARG A 108 4.19 5.66 -12.73
C ARG A 108 4.75 5.23 -11.40
N LEU A 109 6.03 5.46 -11.15
CA LEU A 109 6.64 5.08 -9.88
C LEU A 109 6.04 5.90 -8.75
N GLN A 110 5.45 5.18 -7.79
CA GLN A 110 4.84 5.77 -6.59
C GLN A 110 5.14 4.88 -5.39
N ILE A 111 5.41 5.49 -4.26
CA ILE A 111 5.39 4.79 -2.97
C ILE A 111 4.03 5.00 -2.35
N VAL A 112 3.37 3.90 -2.01
CA VAL A 112 2.09 3.88 -1.30
C VAL A 112 2.34 3.44 0.14
N ARG A 113 2.10 4.33 1.11
CA ARG A 113 2.17 4.02 2.53
C ARG A 113 0.80 3.56 3.01
N ILE A 114 0.77 2.40 3.67
CA ILE A 114 -0.42 1.86 4.35
C ILE A 114 -0.08 1.62 5.83
N PRO A 115 -0.76 2.28 6.78
CA PRO A 115 -0.66 1.94 8.19
C PRO A 115 -1.14 0.51 8.43
N GLY A 116 -0.32 -0.29 9.10
CA GLY A 116 -0.55 -1.73 9.24
C GLY A 116 -1.80 -2.12 10.04
N HIS A 117 -2.36 -1.21 10.83
CA HIS A 117 -3.58 -1.48 11.59
C HIS A 117 -4.84 -1.61 10.70
N TYR A 118 -4.81 -1.14 9.46
CA TYR A 118 -5.88 -1.41 8.48
C TYR A 118 -5.74 -2.82 7.92
N TRP A 119 -6.87 -3.49 7.68
CA TRP A 119 -6.87 -4.68 6.83
C TRP A 119 -6.46 -4.26 5.43
N HIS A 120 -5.42 -4.84 4.90
CA HIS A 120 -4.93 -4.48 3.58
C HIS A 120 -4.52 -5.71 2.78
N GLY A 121 -4.40 -5.51 1.49
CA GLY A 121 -3.98 -6.54 0.57
C GLY A 121 -3.72 -5.99 -0.82
N THR A 122 -3.22 -6.86 -1.68
CA THR A 122 -2.83 -6.52 -3.05
C THR A 122 -3.34 -7.54 -4.05
N LYS A 123 -3.58 -7.07 -5.28
CA LYS A 123 -3.83 -7.92 -6.44
C LYS A 123 -3.01 -7.45 -7.62
N THR A 124 -2.26 -8.37 -8.26
CA THR A 124 -1.64 -8.10 -9.56
C THR A 124 -2.70 -7.98 -10.62
N ILE A 125 -2.73 -6.87 -11.34
CA ILE A 125 -3.66 -6.57 -12.43
C ILE A 125 -2.94 -6.57 -13.78
N GLY A 126 -3.72 -6.77 -14.86
CA GLY A 126 -3.16 -6.93 -16.19
C GLY A 126 -2.66 -8.37 -16.45
N ASN A 127 -1.86 -8.52 -17.49
CA ASN A 127 -1.41 -9.82 -18.01
C ASN A 127 0.10 -10.09 -17.78
N ARG A 128 0.76 -9.24 -17.01
CA ARG A 128 2.19 -9.38 -16.65
C ARG A 128 2.34 -9.54 -15.14
N PRO A 129 3.40 -10.19 -14.65
CA PRO A 129 3.75 -10.16 -13.24
C PRO A 129 3.96 -8.73 -12.74
N SER A 130 3.73 -8.49 -11.46
CA SER A 130 4.13 -7.27 -10.79
C SER A 130 5.34 -7.53 -9.90
N SER A 131 6.37 -6.70 -10.05
CA SER A 131 7.55 -6.67 -9.20
C SER A 131 7.43 -5.49 -8.24
N THR A 132 7.43 -5.78 -6.95
CA THR A 132 7.21 -4.79 -5.89
C THR A 132 8.34 -4.84 -4.89
N ILE A 133 8.98 -3.71 -4.65
CA ILE A 133 9.81 -3.50 -3.47
C ILE A 133 8.86 -2.96 -2.40
N TYR A 134 8.83 -3.60 -1.24
CA TYR A 134 8.11 -3.02 -0.12
C TYR A 134 9.00 -2.89 1.10
N PHE A 135 8.92 -1.72 1.72
CA PHE A 135 9.68 -1.39 2.91
C PHE A 135 8.76 -1.46 4.13
N VAL A 136 9.33 -1.78 5.26
CA VAL A 136 8.64 -1.75 6.56
C VAL A 136 9.53 -1.08 7.60
N ASN A 137 8.90 -0.40 8.56
CA ASN A 137 9.60 0.25 9.67
C ASN A 137 9.97 -0.71 10.81
N ASN A 138 9.39 -1.91 10.84
CA ASN A 138 9.67 -2.94 11.83
C ASN A 138 10.44 -4.11 11.20
N LEU A 139 11.33 -4.75 11.95
CA LEU A 139 11.92 -6.02 11.54
C LEU A 139 10.89 -7.14 11.71
N TYR A 140 10.82 -8.05 10.74
CA TYR A 140 10.00 -9.23 10.85
C TYR A 140 10.57 -10.17 11.92
N ASP A 141 9.76 -10.47 12.93
CA ASP A 141 10.10 -11.43 13.98
C ASP A 141 9.60 -12.83 13.61
N TYR A 142 10.51 -13.72 13.20
CA TYR A 142 10.20 -15.09 12.81
C TYR A 142 9.65 -15.96 13.97
N LYS A 143 9.91 -15.57 15.21
CA LYS A 143 9.43 -16.31 16.41
C LYS A 143 8.08 -15.82 16.88
N ASN A 144 7.78 -14.56 16.64
CA ASN A 144 6.53 -13.92 17.06
C ASN A 144 6.06 -12.94 15.97
N PRO A 145 5.55 -13.46 14.83
CA PRO A 145 5.10 -12.62 13.71
C PRO A 145 4.00 -11.65 14.12
N ASP A 146 4.13 -10.40 13.69
CA ASP A 146 3.08 -9.38 13.84
C ASP A 146 2.22 -9.36 12.58
N GLU A 147 1.45 -10.41 12.35
CA GLU A 147 0.59 -10.48 11.19
C GLU A 147 -0.69 -11.26 11.53
N GLU A 148 -1.82 -10.58 11.50
CA GLU A 148 -3.13 -11.20 11.48
C GLU A 148 -3.59 -11.41 10.04
N ARG A 149 -4.25 -12.54 9.76
CA ARG A 149 -4.70 -12.89 8.41
C ARG A 149 -6.19 -13.20 8.37
N ARG A 150 -6.82 -12.86 7.23
CA ARG A 150 -8.17 -13.27 6.85
C ARG A 150 -8.17 -13.82 5.43
N PRO A 151 -9.13 -14.69 5.07
CA PRO A 151 -9.28 -15.14 3.70
C PRO A 151 -9.45 -13.97 2.73
N TRP A 152 -8.91 -14.08 1.51
CA TRP A 152 -9.03 -13.03 0.49
C TRP A 152 -10.49 -12.68 0.14
N ASN A 153 -11.43 -13.63 0.34
CA ASN A 153 -12.87 -13.50 0.11
C ASN A 153 -13.66 -13.38 1.43
N ASP A 154 -13.06 -12.84 2.48
CA ASP A 154 -13.71 -12.62 3.78
C ASP A 154 -14.95 -11.75 3.61
N LYS A 155 -16.09 -12.28 4.05
CA LYS A 155 -17.39 -11.61 3.94
C LYS A 155 -17.56 -10.42 4.88
N LEU A 156 -16.68 -10.26 5.87
CA LEU A 156 -16.70 -9.14 6.81
C LEU A 156 -15.99 -7.90 6.25
N ILE A 157 -15.21 -8.06 5.19
CA ILE A 157 -14.60 -6.93 4.50
C ILE A 157 -15.53 -6.51 3.36
N VAL A 158 -16.30 -5.48 3.64
CA VAL A 158 -17.40 -5.03 2.80
C VAL A 158 -16.98 -3.80 2.00
N ASN A 159 -17.31 -3.80 0.72
CA ASN A 159 -17.14 -2.62 -0.13
C ASN A 159 -18.20 -1.56 0.26
N PRO A 160 -17.79 -0.37 0.74
CA PRO A 160 -18.73 0.64 1.21
C PRO A 160 -19.66 1.20 0.12
N LYS A 161 -19.31 1.05 -1.16
CA LYS A 161 -20.13 1.52 -2.29
C LYS A 161 -21.27 0.56 -2.63
N THR A 162 -21.04 -0.75 -2.47
CA THR A 162 -22.02 -1.78 -2.85
C THR A 162 -22.69 -2.44 -1.66
N ASN A 163 -22.12 -2.27 -0.48
CA ASN A 163 -22.50 -2.99 0.75
C ASN A 163 -22.46 -4.52 0.63
N LEU A 164 -21.63 -5.02 -0.28
CA LEU A 164 -21.37 -6.44 -0.50
C LEU A 164 -19.91 -6.78 -0.10
N PRO A 165 -19.60 -8.06 0.18
CA PRO A 165 -18.22 -8.49 0.39
C PRO A 165 -17.31 -7.99 -0.73
N TYR A 166 -16.09 -7.57 -0.38
CA TYR A 166 -15.17 -7.01 -1.35
C TYR A 166 -14.82 -8.01 -2.45
N ASP A 167 -15.05 -7.62 -3.70
CA ASP A 167 -14.71 -8.41 -4.87
C ASP A 167 -13.42 -7.88 -5.53
N TRP A 168 -12.35 -8.65 -5.43
CA TRP A 168 -11.07 -8.35 -6.05
C TRP A 168 -11.11 -8.36 -7.59
N ASN A 169 -12.14 -8.95 -8.18
CA ASN A 169 -12.33 -9.03 -9.63
C ASN A 169 -13.28 -7.96 -10.17
N MET A 170 -13.77 -7.07 -9.30
CA MET A 170 -14.63 -5.97 -9.74
C MET A 170 -13.93 -5.18 -10.86
N PRO A 171 -14.58 -5.03 -12.03
CA PRO A 171 -14.00 -4.27 -13.13
C PRO A 171 -13.81 -2.81 -12.73
N PRO A 172 -12.83 -2.11 -13.34
CA PRO A 172 -12.63 -0.69 -13.07
C PRO A 172 -13.88 0.10 -13.49
N HIS A 173 -14.24 1.06 -12.67
CA HIS A 173 -15.29 2.01 -13.03
C HIS A 173 -14.77 2.96 -14.11
N LYS A 174 -15.56 3.17 -15.13
CA LYS A 174 -15.39 4.25 -16.10
C LYS A 174 -16.45 5.31 -15.87
#